data_f4490861e4a8ed3e500a70a3bbd2b714
#
_entry.id   f4490861e4a8ed3e500a70a3bbd2b714
#
_cell.length_a   1.000
_cell.length_b   1.000
_cell.length_c   1.000
_cell.angle_alpha   90.00
_cell.angle_beta   90.00
_cell.angle_gamma   90.00
#
_symmetry.space_group_name_H-M   'P 1'
#
loop_
_entity.id
_entity.type
_entity.pdbx_description
1 polymer ?
#
loop_
_entity_poly.entity_id
_entity_poly.type
_entity_poly.pdbx_seq_one_letter_code
_entity_poly.pdbx_strand_id
1 'polypeptide(L)'
;MRNLAVTLVQTELAWEKPADNRAQFAARLASQPLETDLIVLPEMFTTGFSMNAVANAEPPKGETETWMREIANAYDCAVTGSIAVRDGNAVFNRLVFATPDAVTYYDKRHLFRMAGEHQRYAAGNERIVVSWRGWRIKLLVCYDLRFPVFSRQQGDEYDALLYVANWPTARAAHWRALLPARAIENAACVIGVNRIGSDANGMHYSGDSMVIDGNGQQLLDMQSRDGCETAIL
;
A
#
# COMPACT_ATOMS: atom_id res chain seq x y z
N MET A 1 -23.74 4.60 -2.68
CA MET A 1 -22.44 4.10 -3.18
C MET A 1 -22.52 2.58 -3.20
N ARG A 2 -21.92 1.90 -4.18
CA ARG A 2 -21.82 0.44 -4.20
C ARG A 2 -20.87 0.00 -3.09
N ASN A 3 -21.11 -1.15 -2.45
CA ASN A 3 -20.13 -1.76 -1.54
C ASN A 3 -18.82 -2.05 -2.28
N LEU A 4 -17.71 -1.91 -1.58
CA LEU A 4 -16.36 -2.21 -2.08
C LEU A 4 -15.72 -3.30 -1.18
N ALA A 5 -15.50 -4.49 -1.72
CA ALA A 5 -14.78 -5.56 -1.04
C ALA A 5 -13.27 -5.30 -1.13
N VAL A 6 -12.62 -5.09 0.01
CA VAL A 6 -11.18 -4.77 0.10
C VAL A 6 -10.45 -5.88 0.83
N THR A 7 -9.53 -6.52 0.14
CA THR A 7 -8.65 -7.56 0.72
C THR A 7 -7.30 -6.98 1.08
N LEU A 8 -6.97 -7.04 2.36
CA LEU A 8 -5.65 -6.67 2.89
C LEU A 8 -4.76 -7.90 2.88
N VAL A 9 -3.54 -7.79 2.35
CA VAL A 9 -2.54 -8.85 2.39
C VAL A 9 -1.42 -8.45 3.32
N GLN A 10 -1.42 -9.03 4.52
CA GLN A 10 -0.42 -8.79 5.55
C GLN A 10 0.48 -10.01 5.67
N THR A 11 1.76 -9.87 5.36
CA THR A 11 2.70 -10.99 5.37
C THR A 11 4.14 -10.53 5.60
N GLU A 12 5.02 -11.47 5.88
CA GLU A 12 6.47 -11.29 5.86
C GLU A 12 6.97 -11.07 4.43
N LEU A 13 8.00 -10.24 4.25
CA LEU A 13 8.62 -10.01 2.94
C LEU A 13 10.03 -10.57 2.93
N ALA A 14 10.36 -11.35 1.90
CA ALA A 14 11.72 -11.79 1.63
C ALA A 14 12.56 -10.58 1.18
N TRP A 15 13.64 -10.31 1.91
CA TRP A 15 14.47 -9.12 1.71
C TRP A 15 15.16 -9.13 0.34
N GLU A 16 14.92 -8.10 -0.47
CA GLU A 16 15.50 -7.89 -1.81
C GLU A 16 15.33 -9.09 -2.76
N LYS A 17 14.19 -9.80 -2.67
CA LYS A 17 13.89 -10.96 -3.50
C LYS A 17 12.55 -10.80 -4.24
N PRO A 18 12.51 -9.99 -5.31
CA PRO A 18 11.25 -9.68 -6.00
C PRO A 18 10.49 -10.90 -6.49
N ALA A 19 11.17 -11.87 -7.10
CA ALA A 19 10.54 -13.07 -7.64
C ALA A 19 9.93 -13.95 -6.53
N ASP A 20 10.66 -14.13 -5.41
CA ASP A 20 10.18 -14.92 -4.27
C ASP A 20 8.93 -14.27 -3.65
N ASN A 21 8.95 -12.95 -3.49
CA ASN A 21 7.81 -12.21 -2.97
C ASN A 21 6.60 -12.30 -3.90
N ARG A 22 6.75 -12.09 -5.21
CA ARG A 22 5.64 -12.25 -6.18
C ARG A 22 5.06 -13.66 -6.13
N ALA A 23 5.90 -14.70 -6.09
CA ALA A 23 5.46 -16.09 -5.99
C ALA A 23 4.70 -16.36 -4.67
N GLN A 24 5.19 -15.83 -3.54
CA GLN A 24 4.54 -15.95 -2.23
C GLN A 24 3.15 -15.29 -2.25
N PHE A 25 3.04 -14.05 -2.77
CA PHE A 25 1.75 -13.36 -2.88
C PHE A 25 0.78 -14.10 -3.78
N ALA A 26 1.23 -14.58 -4.95
CA ALA A 26 0.39 -15.36 -5.87
C ALA A 26 -0.14 -16.64 -5.20
N ALA A 27 0.72 -17.40 -4.53
CA ALA A 27 0.33 -18.62 -3.81
C ALA A 27 -0.67 -18.32 -2.69
N ARG A 28 -0.49 -17.23 -1.96
CA ARG A 28 -1.37 -16.80 -0.88
C ARG A 28 -2.76 -16.40 -1.39
N LEU A 29 -2.83 -15.65 -2.48
CA LEU A 29 -4.10 -15.26 -3.09
C LEU A 29 -4.86 -16.47 -3.63
N ALA A 30 -4.14 -17.46 -4.18
CA ALA A 30 -4.72 -18.70 -4.69
C ALA A 30 -5.12 -19.71 -3.61
N SER A 31 -4.72 -19.52 -2.35
CA SER A 31 -4.94 -20.50 -1.26
C SER A 31 -6.38 -20.56 -0.76
N GLN A 32 -7.22 -19.61 -1.11
CA GLN A 32 -8.63 -19.54 -0.72
C GLN A 32 -9.46 -18.85 -1.81
N PRO A 33 -10.78 -19.16 -1.89
CA PRO A 33 -11.68 -18.40 -2.74
C PRO A 33 -11.65 -16.92 -2.33
N LEU A 34 -11.48 -16.03 -3.30
CA LEU A 34 -11.35 -14.60 -3.03
C LEU A 34 -12.35 -13.82 -3.88
N GLU A 35 -13.40 -13.33 -3.24
CA GLU A 35 -14.33 -12.36 -3.82
C GLU A 35 -13.91 -10.96 -3.33
N THR A 36 -13.30 -10.19 -4.22
CA THR A 36 -12.73 -8.89 -3.86
C THR A 36 -12.81 -7.89 -5.00
N ASP A 37 -12.96 -6.63 -4.68
CA ASP A 37 -12.89 -5.53 -5.64
C ASP A 37 -11.49 -4.87 -5.65
N LEU A 38 -10.73 -5.00 -4.55
CA LEU A 38 -9.42 -4.37 -4.39
C LEU A 38 -8.50 -5.23 -3.50
N ILE A 39 -7.37 -5.64 -4.03
CA ILE A 39 -6.28 -6.30 -3.30
C ILE A 39 -5.23 -5.24 -2.95
N VAL A 40 -4.88 -5.15 -1.65
CA VAL A 40 -3.89 -4.19 -1.16
C VAL A 40 -2.68 -4.91 -0.59
N LEU A 41 -1.52 -4.68 -1.21
CA LEU A 41 -0.22 -5.20 -0.84
C LEU A 41 0.58 -4.12 -0.08
N PRO A 42 1.59 -4.49 0.74
CA PRO A 42 2.40 -3.54 1.50
C PRO A 42 3.22 -2.57 0.62
N GLU A 43 3.84 -1.58 1.29
CA GLU A 43 4.91 -0.76 0.69
C GLU A 43 6.09 -1.64 0.33
N MET A 44 6.74 -1.35 -0.82
CA MET A 44 7.93 -2.08 -1.28
C MET A 44 7.77 -3.61 -1.17
N PHE A 45 6.60 -4.11 -1.54
CA PHE A 45 6.20 -5.49 -1.26
C PHE A 45 7.10 -6.53 -1.94
N THR A 46 7.86 -6.14 -2.97
CA THR A 46 8.79 -7.04 -3.67
C THR A 46 10.17 -7.11 -3.03
N THR A 47 10.58 -6.09 -2.25
CA THR A 47 11.97 -5.97 -1.77
C THR A 47 12.10 -5.74 -0.27
N GLY A 48 11.00 -5.35 0.40
CA GLY A 48 11.08 -4.68 1.68
C GLY A 48 11.62 -3.25 1.54
N PHE A 49 11.62 -2.49 2.64
CA PHE A 49 12.02 -1.08 2.65
C PHE A 49 13.55 -0.93 2.59
N SER A 50 14.13 -1.26 1.44
CA SER A 50 15.57 -1.23 1.19
C SER A 50 16.05 0.14 0.71
N MET A 51 17.23 0.57 1.21
CA MET A 51 17.94 1.74 0.71
C MET A 51 18.87 1.41 -0.46
N ASN A 52 18.91 0.16 -0.91
CA ASN A 52 19.62 -0.26 -2.12
C ASN A 52 18.77 0.01 -3.38
N ALA A 53 18.31 1.25 -3.51
CA ALA A 53 17.29 1.68 -4.47
C ALA A 53 17.63 1.29 -5.91
N VAL A 54 18.88 1.54 -6.33
CA VAL A 54 19.30 1.32 -7.73
C VAL A 54 19.29 -0.15 -8.11
N ALA A 55 19.72 -1.05 -7.21
CA ALA A 55 19.76 -2.48 -7.48
C ALA A 55 18.36 -3.12 -7.47
N ASN A 56 17.46 -2.56 -6.67
CA ASN A 56 16.10 -3.10 -6.49
C ASN A 56 15.06 -2.47 -7.41
N ALA A 57 15.41 -1.41 -8.14
CA ALA A 57 14.45 -0.71 -8.98
C ALA A 57 14.21 -1.43 -10.29
N GLU A 58 12.94 -1.67 -10.59
CA GLU A 58 12.47 -2.10 -11.91
C GLU A 58 12.30 -0.89 -12.85
N PRO A 59 12.36 -1.08 -14.17
CA PRO A 59 11.91 -0.06 -15.10
C PRO A 59 10.38 0.12 -15.02
N PRO A 60 9.83 1.24 -15.49
CA PRO A 60 8.39 1.37 -15.70
C PRO A 60 7.88 0.23 -16.60
N LYS A 61 6.71 -0.30 -16.26
CA LYS A 61 6.12 -1.49 -16.91
C LYS A 61 6.98 -2.74 -16.81
N GLY A 62 7.72 -2.86 -15.69
CA GLY A 62 8.57 -4.01 -15.39
C GLY A 62 7.78 -5.27 -15.02
N GLU A 63 8.52 -6.28 -14.56
CA GLU A 63 7.94 -7.60 -14.24
C GLU A 63 6.87 -7.52 -13.15
N THR A 64 7.07 -6.71 -12.11
CA THR A 64 6.11 -6.61 -11.01
C THR A 64 4.82 -5.93 -11.45
N GLU A 65 4.89 -4.86 -12.25
CA GLU A 65 3.69 -4.23 -12.80
C GLU A 65 2.92 -5.20 -13.71
N THR A 66 3.63 -5.96 -14.55
CA THR A 66 3.03 -6.99 -15.40
C THR A 66 2.30 -8.04 -14.55
N TRP A 67 2.96 -8.55 -13.50
CA TRP A 67 2.38 -9.49 -12.55
C TRP A 67 1.14 -8.91 -11.85
N MET A 68 1.16 -7.64 -11.41
CA MET A 68 -0.01 -7.00 -10.79
C MET A 68 -1.20 -6.94 -11.76
N ARG A 69 -0.95 -6.65 -13.03
CA ARG A 69 -2.00 -6.67 -14.07
C ARG A 69 -2.56 -8.06 -14.33
N GLU A 70 -1.71 -9.08 -14.33
CA GLU A 70 -2.15 -10.49 -14.45
C GLU A 70 -3.07 -10.88 -13.29
N ILE A 71 -2.71 -10.53 -12.05
CA ILE A 71 -3.58 -10.74 -10.88
C ILE A 71 -4.87 -9.95 -11.00
N ALA A 72 -4.81 -8.67 -11.40
CA ALA A 72 -6.00 -7.84 -11.58
C ALA A 72 -6.98 -8.45 -12.60
N ASN A 73 -6.47 -8.98 -13.72
CA ASN A 73 -7.28 -9.68 -14.70
C ASN A 73 -7.85 -11.01 -14.17
N ALA A 74 -7.03 -11.80 -13.49
CA ALA A 74 -7.44 -13.11 -13.00
C ALA A 74 -8.57 -13.06 -11.96
N TYR A 75 -8.58 -12.01 -11.12
CA TYR A 75 -9.58 -11.82 -10.07
C TYR A 75 -10.65 -10.77 -10.42
N ASP A 76 -10.61 -10.19 -11.62
CA ASP A 76 -11.47 -9.06 -12.02
C ASP A 76 -11.53 -7.98 -10.92
N CYS A 77 -10.37 -7.53 -10.43
CA CYS A 77 -10.25 -6.57 -9.34
C CYS A 77 -9.13 -5.55 -9.60
N ALA A 78 -9.00 -4.54 -8.73
CA ALA A 78 -7.79 -3.74 -8.69
C ALA A 78 -6.74 -4.36 -7.77
N VAL A 79 -5.46 -4.19 -8.09
CA VAL A 79 -4.31 -4.60 -7.25
C VAL A 79 -3.43 -3.39 -7.00
N THR A 80 -3.06 -3.14 -5.75
CA THR A 80 -2.22 -2.01 -5.40
C THR A 80 -1.16 -2.37 -4.36
N GLY A 81 -0.03 -1.69 -4.43
CA GLY A 81 1.12 -1.81 -3.54
C GLY A 81 2.26 -0.95 -4.08
N SER A 82 3.30 -0.67 -3.31
CA SER A 82 4.42 0.09 -3.85
C SER A 82 5.66 -0.75 -4.12
N ILE A 83 6.46 -0.30 -5.06
CA ILE A 83 7.71 -0.90 -5.50
C ILE A 83 8.76 0.18 -5.80
N ALA A 84 10.03 -0.21 -5.87
CA ALA A 84 11.08 0.65 -6.38
C ALA A 84 11.03 0.70 -7.90
N VAL A 85 10.88 1.90 -8.48
CA VAL A 85 10.86 2.10 -9.94
C VAL A 85 11.89 3.12 -10.34
N ARG A 86 12.73 2.79 -11.32
CA ARG A 86 13.65 3.73 -11.97
C ARG A 86 12.96 4.36 -13.17
N ASP A 87 12.71 5.65 -13.09
CA ASP A 87 12.13 6.43 -14.17
C ASP A 87 13.09 7.57 -14.54
N GLY A 88 13.62 7.52 -15.75
CA GLY A 88 14.72 8.38 -16.16
C GLY A 88 15.96 8.19 -15.28
N ASN A 89 16.43 9.30 -14.67
CA ASN A 89 17.61 9.33 -13.82
C ASN A 89 17.30 9.17 -12.31
N ALA A 90 16.03 9.00 -11.95
CA ALA A 90 15.58 8.92 -10.57
C ALA A 90 15.01 7.53 -10.23
N VAL A 91 15.05 7.18 -8.94
CA VAL A 91 14.34 6.02 -8.41
C VAL A 91 13.25 6.52 -7.48
N PHE A 92 12.05 5.98 -7.62
CA PHE A 92 10.87 6.35 -6.83
C PHE A 92 10.38 5.15 -6.00
N ASN A 93 9.85 5.43 -4.81
CA ASN A 93 8.95 4.54 -4.10
C ASN A 93 7.56 4.78 -4.72
N ARG A 94 7.24 3.99 -5.74
CA ARG A 94 6.05 4.16 -6.60
C ARG A 94 4.96 3.19 -6.20
N LEU A 95 3.83 3.72 -5.74
CA LEU A 95 2.61 2.96 -5.59
C LEU A 95 2.00 2.77 -6.98
N VAL A 96 1.74 1.51 -7.30
CA VAL A 96 1.07 1.07 -8.54
C VAL A 96 -0.37 0.71 -8.19
N PHE A 97 -1.33 1.26 -8.90
CA PHE A 97 -2.73 0.87 -8.85
C PHE A 97 -3.11 0.29 -10.21
N ALA A 98 -3.12 -1.03 -10.29
CA ALA A 98 -3.40 -1.78 -11.53
C ALA A 98 -4.84 -2.29 -11.51
N THR A 99 -5.58 -2.00 -12.58
CA THR A 99 -6.89 -2.58 -12.90
C THR A 99 -6.75 -3.45 -14.14
N PRO A 100 -7.76 -4.25 -14.52
CA PRO A 100 -7.75 -4.98 -15.79
C PRO A 100 -7.43 -4.08 -17.00
N ASP A 101 -7.94 -2.84 -16.99
CA ASP A 101 -7.89 -1.95 -18.16
C ASP A 101 -6.76 -0.91 -18.11
N ALA A 102 -6.30 -0.51 -16.90
CA ALA A 102 -5.42 0.63 -16.73
C ALA A 102 -4.45 0.47 -15.56
N VAL A 103 -3.38 1.27 -15.57
CA VAL A 103 -2.47 1.43 -14.43
C VAL A 103 -2.32 2.91 -14.12
N THR A 104 -2.43 3.24 -12.83
CA THR A 104 -2.19 4.59 -12.30
C THR A 104 -1.06 4.53 -11.28
N TYR A 105 -0.25 5.58 -11.21
CA TYR A 105 0.93 5.64 -10.35
C TYR A 105 0.83 6.80 -9.36
N TYR A 106 1.38 6.57 -8.17
CA TYR A 106 1.64 7.61 -7.19
C TYR A 106 3.07 7.46 -6.67
N ASP A 107 3.91 8.47 -6.87
CA ASP A 107 5.25 8.53 -6.30
C ASP A 107 5.19 9.14 -4.90
N LYS A 108 5.71 8.42 -3.91
CA LYS A 108 5.70 8.82 -2.50
C LYS A 108 6.17 10.26 -2.32
N ARG A 109 5.33 11.09 -1.70
CA ARG A 109 5.62 12.51 -1.48
C ARG A 109 6.58 12.73 -0.32
N HIS A 110 6.33 12.09 0.84
CA HIS A 110 7.09 12.32 2.05
C HIS A 110 8.05 11.17 2.31
N LEU A 111 9.31 11.37 1.93
CA LEU A 111 10.36 10.38 2.13
C LEU A 111 10.80 10.34 3.59
N PHE A 112 11.01 9.13 4.11
CA PHE A 112 11.42 8.90 5.49
C PHE A 112 12.89 9.25 5.71
N ARG A 113 13.16 10.51 6.05
CA ARG A 113 14.50 11.07 6.17
C ARG A 113 15.35 10.38 7.25
N MET A 114 14.73 9.85 8.32
CA MET A 114 15.43 9.17 9.41
C MET A 114 16.10 7.86 8.96
N ALA A 115 15.57 7.21 7.90
CA ALA A 115 16.22 6.04 7.27
C ALA A 115 17.09 6.42 6.06
N GLY A 116 17.23 7.70 5.73
CA GLY A 116 18.00 8.15 4.57
C GLY A 116 17.27 7.95 3.23
N GLU A 117 15.96 7.68 3.21
CA GLU A 117 15.20 7.44 1.98
C GLU A 117 15.37 8.58 0.96
N HIS A 118 15.40 9.84 1.42
CA HIS A 118 15.59 11.02 0.58
C HIS A 118 16.97 11.13 -0.11
N GLN A 119 17.93 10.29 0.27
CA GLN A 119 19.25 10.22 -0.37
C GLN A 119 19.28 9.18 -1.48
N ARG A 120 18.28 8.31 -1.54
CA ARG A 120 18.22 7.13 -2.44
C ARG A 120 17.04 7.19 -3.39
N TYR A 121 15.94 7.78 -2.97
CA TYR A 121 14.70 7.90 -3.74
C TYR A 121 14.35 9.37 -3.97
N ALA A 122 13.75 9.66 -5.09
CA ALA A 122 13.16 10.95 -5.39
C ALA A 122 11.74 11.04 -4.83
N ALA A 123 11.35 12.23 -4.38
CA ALA A 123 9.98 12.49 -3.94
C ALA A 123 9.08 12.82 -5.13
N GLY A 124 7.85 12.29 -5.10
CA GLY A 124 6.77 12.76 -5.96
C GLY A 124 6.26 14.15 -5.54
N ASN A 125 5.38 14.73 -6.34
CA ASN A 125 4.80 16.05 -6.08
C ASN A 125 3.29 16.10 -6.34
N GLU A 126 2.69 15.03 -6.81
CA GLU A 126 1.30 14.96 -7.21
C GLU A 126 0.40 14.38 -6.10
N ARG A 127 -0.87 14.76 -6.14
CA ARG A 127 -1.96 14.17 -5.35
C ARG A 127 -2.77 13.32 -6.31
N ILE A 128 -2.74 12.02 -6.11
CA ILE A 128 -3.41 11.08 -7.01
C ILE A 128 -4.65 10.51 -6.34
N VAL A 129 -5.78 10.65 -7.00
CA VAL A 129 -7.05 10.01 -6.67
C VAL A 129 -7.47 9.15 -7.85
N VAL A 130 -7.73 7.88 -7.61
CA VAL A 130 -8.23 6.95 -8.62
C VAL A 130 -9.72 6.72 -8.44
N SER A 131 -10.43 6.53 -9.56
CA SER A 131 -11.82 6.09 -9.54
C SER A 131 -11.89 4.61 -9.85
N TRP A 132 -12.45 3.83 -8.91
CA TRP A 132 -12.61 2.39 -9.07
C TRP A 132 -13.94 1.92 -8.52
N ARG A 133 -14.74 1.27 -9.36
CA ARG A 133 -16.07 0.70 -9.01
C ARG A 133 -16.98 1.68 -8.25
N GLY A 134 -16.92 2.96 -8.62
CA GLY A 134 -17.73 4.02 -8.02
C GLY A 134 -17.16 4.65 -6.74
N TRP A 135 -15.97 4.25 -6.32
CA TRP A 135 -15.20 4.85 -5.24
C TRP A 135 -14.07 5.72 -5.76
N ARG A 136 -13.83 6.84 -5.09
CA ARG A 136 -12.66 7.70 -5.31
C ARG A 136 -11.66 7.43 -4.19
N ILE A 137 -10.50 6.90 -4.54
CA ILE A 137 -9.50 6.42 -3.57
C ILE A 137 -8.23 7.24 -3.73
N LYS A 138 -7.82 7.95 -2.67
CA LYS A 138 -6.57 8.70 -2.64
C LYS A 138 -5.42 7.78 -2.27
N LEU A 139 -4.36 7.78 -3.10
CA LEU A 139 -3.20 6.92 -2.94
C LEU A 139 -2.13 7.60 -2.09
N LEU A 140 -1.61 6.89 -1.08
CA LEU A 140 -0.63 7.37 -0.12
C LEU A 140 0.33 6.24 0.30
N VAL A 141 1.56 6.59 0.67
CA VAL A 141 2.57 5.61 1.07
C VAL A 141 3.15 5.95 2.44
N CYS A 142 2.96 5.06 3.40
CA CYS A 142 3.65 4.96 4.70
C CYS A 142 3.81 6.31 5.43
N TYR A 143 4.94 6.96 5.27
CA TYR A 143 5.28 8.21 5.98
C TYR A 143 4.35 9.38 5.64
N ASP A 144 3.63 9.34 4.50
CA ASP A 144 2.57 10.31 4.15
C ASP A 144 1.49 10.39 5.24
N LEU A 145 1.26 9.29 5.98
CA LEU A 145 0.31 9.23 7.09
C LEU A 145 0.58 10.30 8.17
N ARG A 146 1.83 10.74 8.35
CA ARG A 146 2.20 11.77 9.33
C ARG A 146 1.89 13.19 8.90
N PHE A 147 1.44 13.40 7.67
CA PHE A 147 1.23 14.72 7.07
C PHE A 147 -0.26 14.98 6.81
N PRO A 148 -1.04 15.43 7.83
CA PRO A 148 -2.48 15.63 7.71
C PRO A 148 -2.85 16.64 6.62
N VAL A 149 -2.04 17.67 6.41
CA VAL A 149 -2.30 18.68 5.37
C VAL A 149 -2.30 18.06 3.97
N PHE A 150 -1.44 17.06 3.72
CA PHE A 150 -1.38 16.37 2.43
C PHE A 150 -2.53 15.39 2.24
N SER A 151 -2.99 14.77 3.33
CA SER A 151 -4.15 13.85 3.31
C SER A 151 -5.49 14.59 3.30
N ARG A 152 -5.53 15.85 3.75
CA ARG A 152 -6.77 16.61 3.98
C ARG A 152 -7.67 16.63 2.74
N GLN A 153 -8.96 16.39 2.98
CA GLN A 153 -10.03 16.51 2.00
C GLN A 153 -10.09 17.95 1.45
N GLN A 154 -10.13 18.11 0.14
CA GLN A 154 -10.30 19.38 -0.54
C GLN A 154 -11.60 19.34 -1.34
N GLY A 155 -12.65 19.95 -0.77
CA GLY A 155 -14.00 19.75 -1.31
C GLY A 155 -14.45 18.30 -1.16
N ASP A 156 -14.94 17.71 -2.23
CA ASP A 156 -15.40 16.32 -2.29
C ASP A 156 -14.45 15.49 -3.20
N GLU A 157 -13.16 15.42 -2.81
CA GLU A 157 -12.09 14.87 -3.67
C GLU A 157 -12.05 13.35 -3.68
N TYR A 158 -12.29 12.68 -2.51
CA TYR A 158 -12.20 11.24 -2.37
C TYR A 158 -13.19 10.69 -1.32
N ASP A 159 -13.45 9.39 -1.40
CA ASP A 159 -14.29 8.64 -0.46
C ASP A 159 -13.44 7.79 0.51
N ALA A 160 -12.23 7.44 0.09
CA ALA A 160 -11.29 6.64 0.89
C ALA A 160 -9.84 7.11 0.73
N LEU A 161 -9.06 6.96 1.81
CA LEU A 161 -7.60 7.09 1.86
C LEU A 161 -6.98 5.69 1.91
N LEU A 162 -6.00 5.42 1.05
CA LEU A 162 -5.28 4.16 1.01
C LEU A 162 -3.82 4.38 1.36
N TYR A 163 -3.32 3.67 2.38
CA TYR A 163 -1.93 3.71 2.85
C TYR A 163 -1.32 2.31 2.77
N VAL A 164 -0.22 2.17 2.03
CA VAL A 164 0.63 0.97 2.05
C VAL A 164 1.91 1.27 2.82
N ALA A 165 2.40 0.33 3.66
CA ALA A 165 3.48 0.64 4.60
C ALA A 165 4.47 -0.51 4.85
N ASN A 166 5.69 -0.12 5.25
CA ASN A 166 6.63 -0.85 6.10
C ASN A 166 6.78 -0.04 7.40
N TRP A 167 5.79 -0.14 8.30
CA TRP A 167 5.71 0.64 9.53
C TRP A 167 6.19 -0.18 10.72
N PRO A 168 7.34 0.17 11.34
CA PRO A 168 7.96 -0.68 12.37
C PRO A 168 7.17 -0.76 13.67
N THR A 169 7.27 -1.89 14.36
CA THR A 169 6.66 -2.17 15.68
C THR A 169 6.96 -1.09 16.72
N ALA A 170 8.17 -0.54 16.73
CA ALA A 170 8.54 0.54 17.65
C ALA A 170 7.67 1.80 17.53
N ARG A 171 6.93 1.93 16.45
CA ARG A 171 6.00 3.03 16.19
C ARG A 171 4.58 2.55 15.87
N ALA A 172 4.24 1.31 16.22
CA ALA A 172 2.91 0.73 15.99
C ALA A 172 1.78 1.59 16.60
N ALA A 173 1.99 2.13 17.80
CA ALA A 173 1.03 3.03 18.44
C ALA A 173 0.70 4.26 17.59
N HIS A 174 1.67 4.80 16.84
CA HIS A 174 1.42 5.92 15.94
C HIS A 174 0.58 5.49 14.71
N TRP A 175 0.85 4.32 14.14
CA TRP A 175 0.08 3.76 13.02
C TRP A 175 -1.38 3.56 13.42
N ARG A 176 -1.60 2.88 14.54
CA ARG A 176 -2.93 2.59 15.10
C ARG A 176 -3.71 3.84 15.51
N ALA A 177 -3.04 4.92 15.92
CA ALA A 177 -3.68 6.17 16.27
C ALA A 177 -3.98 7.06 15.04
N LEU A 178 -3.06 7.10 14.08
CA LEU A 178 -3.16 8.02 12.95
C LEU A 178 -4.15 7.55 11.87
N LEU A 179 -4.30 6.25 11.63
CA LEU A 179 -5.27 5.76 10.66
C LEU A 179 -6.72 6.16 11.02
N PRO A 180 -7.23 5.90 12.24
CA PRO A 180 -8.55 6.39 12.64
C PRO A 180 -8.66 7.92 12.62
N ALA A 181 -7.60 8.62 13.04
CA ALA A 181 -7.60 10.07 12.99
C ALA A 181 -7.79 10.61 11.56
N ARG A 182 -7.16 9.97 10.54
CA ARG A 182 -7.36 10.33 9.14
C ARG A 182 -8.78 10.06 8.67
N ALA A 183 -9.41 8.99 9.13
CA ALA A 183 -10.80 8.69 8.81
C ALA A 183 -11.73 9.78 9.37
N ILE A 184 -11.62 10.05 10.66
CA ILE A 184 -12.49 10.98 11.40
C ILE A 184 -12.34 12.41 10.87
N GLU A 185 -11.11 12.92 10.71
CA GLU A 185 -10.88 14.31 10.32
C GLU A 185 -11.31 14.62 8.87
N ASN A 186 -11.42 13.59 8.02
CA ASN A 186 -11.79 13.74 6.61
C ASN A 186 -13.18 13.19 6.31
N ALA A 187 -13.89 12.60 7.28
CA ALA A 187 -15.16 11.89 7.09
C ALA A 187 -15.09 10.90 5.91
N ALA A 188 -13.97 10.17 5.79
CA ALA A 188 -13.67 9.26 4.70
C ALA A 188 -13.17 7.91 5.23
N CYS A 189 -13.40 6.83 4.49
CA CYS A 189 -12.85 5.52 4.86
C CYS A 189 -11.32 5.53 4.80
N VAL A 190 -10.67 4.65 5.59
CA VAL A 190 -9.21 4.46 5.57
C VAL A 190 -8.88 3.00 5.41
N ILE A 191 -8.02 2.71 4.43
CA ILE A 191 -7.45 1.40 4.16
C ILE A 191 -5.96 1.50 4.46
N GLY A 192 -5.47 0.80 5.49
CA GLY A 192 -4.06 0.78 5.87
C GLY A 192 -3.49 -0.62 5.82
N VAL A 193 -2.48 -0.87 4.97
CA VAL A 193 -1.79 -2.16 4.89
C VAL A 193 -0.34 -2.01 5.30
N ASN A 194 0.11 -2.91 6.19
CA ASN A 194 1.47 -3.00 6.66
C ASN A 194 1.96 -4.45 6.54
N ARG A 195 3.27 -4.66 6.54
CA ARG A 195 3.87 -5.98 6.63
C ARG A 195 4.02 -6.46 8.09
N ILE A 196 4.30 -7.75 8.27
CA ILE A 196 4.79 -8.36 9.53
C ILE A 196 6.22 -8.87 9.38
N GLY A 197 6.75 -9.46 10.45
CA GLY A 197 8.06 -10.13 10.49
C GLY A 197 9.22 -9.15 10.67
N SER A 198 10.40 -9.52 10.20
CA SER A 198 11.62 -8.73 10.33
C SER A 198 12.26 -8.45 8.99
N ASP A 199 13.05 -7.38 8.90
CA ASP A 199 13.90 -7.13 7.74
C ASP A 199 15.37 -7.50 8.03
N ALA A 200 16.22 -7.42 6.99
CA ALA A 200 17.63 -7.75 7.11
C ALA A 200 18.43 -6.75 7.98
N ASN A 201 17.84 -5.60 8.34
CA ASN A 201 18.43 -4.62 9.24
C ASN A 201 18.02 -4.86 10.72
N GLY A 202 17.29 -5.95 11.00
CA GLY A 202 16.80 -6.27 12.34
C GLY A 202 15.60 -5.42 12.79
N MET A 203 14.95 -4.71 11.87
CA MET A 203 13.73 -3.97 12.17
C MET A 203 12.53 -4.92 12.20
N HIS A 204 11.73 -4.85 13.26
CA HIS A 204 10.52 -5.65 13.43
C HIS A 204 9.27 -4.90 13.00
N TYR A 205 8.29 -5.62 12.44
CA TYR A 205 7.01 -5.13 11.96
C TYR A 205 5.87 -5.94 12.54
N SER A 206 4.89 -5.26 13.15
CA SER A 206 3.76 -5.88 13.86
C SER A 206 2.51 -6.05 12.99
N GLY A 207 2.54 -5.57 11.75
CA GLY A 207 1.34 -5.55 10.92
C GLY A 207 0.41 -4.42 11.31
N ASP A 208 -0.69 -4.75 12.01
CA ASP A 208 -1.74 -3.81 12.37
C ASP A 208 -2.42 -3.20 11.13
N SER A 209 -2.60 -4.00 10.06
CA SER A 209 -3.38 -3.60 8.89
C SER A 209 -4.84 -3.45 9.25
N MET A 210 -5.51 -2.39 8.74
CA MET A 210 -6.87 -2.04 9.13
C MET A 210 -7.68 -1.52 7.96
N VAL A 211 -9.00 -1.75 8.05
CA VAL A 211 -10.03 -1.02 7.29
C VAL A 211 -10.91 -0.29 8.29
N ILE A 212 -11.13 1.00 8.06
CA ILE A 212 -11.79 1.91 9.01
C ILE A 212 -12.84 2.70 8.24
N ASP A 213 -14.04 2.85 8.79
CA ASP A 213 -15.10 3.67 8.20
C ASP A 213 -14.89 5.18 8.43
N GLY A 214 -15.69 6.03 7.81
CA GLY A 214 -15.60 7.48 7.94
C GLY A 214 -15.89 8.03 9.35
N ASN A 215 -16.43 7.20 10.27
CA ASN A 215 -16.66 7.55 11.67
C ASN A 215 -15.50 7.12 12.57
N GLY A 216 -14.47 6.45 12.01
CA GLY A 216 -13.35 5.93 12.76
C GLY A 216 -13.57 4.54 13.34
N GLN A 217 -14.66 3.84 12.99
CA GLN A 217 -14.93 2.48 13.42
C GLN A 217 -14.05 1.50 12.61
N GLN A 218 -13.36 0.60 13.30
CA GLN A 218 -12.59 -0.45 12.68
C GLN A 218 -13.52 -1.54 12.15
N LEU A 219 -13.60 -1.68 10.83
CA LEU A 219 -14.32 -2.73 10.13
C LEU A 219 -13.49 -4.01 10.04
N LEU A 220 -12.16 -3.86 9.99
CA LEU A 220 -11.18 -4.94 10.03
C LEU A 220 -9.93 -4.46 10.77
N ASP A 221 -9.41 -5.29 11.66
CA ASP A 221 -8.11 -5.12 12.33
C ASP A 221 -7.36 -6.46 12.33
N MET A 222 -6.35 -6.58 11.48
CA MET A 222 -5.56 -7.80 11.35
C MET A 222 -4.59 -8.01 12.51
N GLN A 223 -4.30 -6.98 13.33
CA GLN A 223 -3.29 -7.07 14.37
C GLN A 223 -1.97 -7.65 13.82
N SER A 224 -1.43 -8.69 14.46
CA SER A 224 -0.21 -9.37 13.99
C SER A 224 -0.47 -10.64 13.16
N ARG A 225 -1.72 -10.88 12.71
CA ARG A 225 -2.07 -12.08 11.95
C ARG A 225 -1.46 -12.04 10.56
N ASP A 226 -0.84 -13.14 10.14
CA ASP A 226 -0.40 -13.37 8.77
C ASP A 226 -1.58 -13.85 7.92
N GLY A 227 -1.79 -13.28 6.74
CA GLY A 227 -2.85 -13.75 5.85
C GLY A 227 -3.45 -12.70 4.93
N CYS A 228 -4.58 -13.11 4.33
CA CYS A 228 -5.44 -12.26 3.55
C CYS A 228 -6.81 -12.18 4.25
N GLU A 229 -7.26 -10.98 4.55
CA GLU A 229 -8.59 -10.76 5.14
C GLU A 229 -9.34 -9.68 4.34
N THR A 230 -10.64 -9.90 4.16
CA THR A 230 -11.51 -9.01 3.37
C THR A 230 -12.50 -8.29 4.27
N ALA A 231 -12.63 -6.98 4.06
CA ALA A 231 -13.69 -6.15 4.64
C ALA A 231 -14.55 -5.54 3.52
N ILE A 232 -15.77 -5.19 3.87
CA ILE A 232 -16.71 -4.49 2.97
C ILE A 232 -16.85 -3.03 3.43
N LEU A 233 -16.57 -2.09 2.54
CA LEU A 233 -16.81 -0.66 2.66
C LEU A 233 -18.14 -0.27 2.02
#